data_19bd7753d03d26948c2b69a92916c58c
#
_entry.id   19bd7753d03d26948c2b69a92916c58c
#
_cell.length_a   1.000
_cell.length_b   1.000
_cell.length_c   1.000
_cell.angle_alpha   90.00
_cell.angle_beta   90.00
_cell.angle_gamma   90.00
#
_symmetry.space_group_name_H-M   'P 1'
#
loop_
_entity.id
_entity.type
_entity.pdbx_description
1 polymer ?
#
loop_
_entity_poly.entity_id
_entity_poly.type
_entity_poly.pdbx_seq_one_letter_code
_entity_poly.pdbx_strand_id
1 'polypeptide(L)'
;LVYVDSPHGGIDGGCTSAEGVPEKGINLDILLRLRDLLEINGYEVKVTRDTDRSIHDEGIVGIAEQKSSDMDNRLAIFNETDNALCLSIHQNQFTDAKYSGAQMFYSNSNKNSEALARALQSRFRELLQPDNNREIKLCGKELFLCYYSENPTVMAECGFLSNPEEAAMLSTEDYREKVAFTLYTGISDFVNRKK
;
A
#
# COMPACT_ATOMS: atom_id res chain seq x y z
N LEU A 1 5.29 -16.19 -0.68
CA LEU A 1 5.88 -15.04 -0.02
C LEU A 1 5.16 -13.76 -0.46
N VAL A 2 4.84 -12.90 0.48
CA VAL A 2 4.23 -11.60 0.27
C VAL A 2 5.11 -10.53 0.92
N TYR A 3 5.55 -9.56 0.14
CA TYR A 3 6.17 -8.35 0.64
C TYR A 3 5.09 -7.29 0.84
N VAL A 4 5.03 -6.69 2.03
CA VAL A 4 4.11 -5.59 2.33
C VAL A 4 4.91 -4.36 2.73
N ASP A 5 4.68 -3.27 2.01
CA ASP A 5 5.31 -1.98 2.26
C ASP A 5 4.33 -1.02 2.92
N SER A 6 4.81 -0.36 3.96
CA SER A 6 4.20 0.83 4.52
C SER A 6 5.12 2.02 4.24
N PRO A 7 4.82 2.82 3.22
CA PRO A 7 5.65 3.94 2.82
C PRO A 7 5.75 4.99 3.92
N HIS A 8 6.69 5.91 3.74
CA HIS A 8 6.98 6.96 4.71
C HIS A 8 7.52 6.39 6.04
N GLY A 9 7.64 7.21 7.05
CA GLY A 9 8.10 6.82 8.38
C GLY A 9 9.15 7.78 8.94
N GLY A 10 9.27 7.84 10.26
CA GLY A 10 10.15 8.80 10.92
C GLY A 10 9.78 10.24 10.59
N ILE A 11 10.71 11.00 10.01
CA ILE A 11 10.50 12.41 9.63
C ILE A 11 9.55 12.58 8.43
N ASP A 12 9.43 11.56 7.56
CA ASP A 12 8.53 11.58 6.42
C ASP A 12 7.12 11.14 6.83
N GLY A 13 6.22 12.08 6.93
CA GLY A 13 4.82 11.83 7.32
C GLY A 13 3.91 11.32 6.21
N GLY A 14 4.33 11.45 4.94
CA GLY A 14 3.43 11.31 3.79
C GLY A 14 2.46 12.48 3.69
N CYS A 15 1.32 12.27 3.06
CA CYS A 15 0.25 13.25 3.05
C CYS A 15 -0.44 13.35 4.43
N THR A 16 -1.25 14.40 4.62
CA THR A 16 -1.87 14.69 5.91
C THR A 16 -3.31 15.12 5.71
N SER A 17 -4.23 14.63 6.54
CA SER A 17 -5.62 15.07 6.54
C SER A 17 -5.75 16.54 6.98
N ALA A 18 -6.92 17.14 6.78
CA ALA A 18 -7.22 18.49 7.25
C ALA A 18 -7.07 18.64 8.78
N GLU A 19 -7.32 17.56 9.52
CA GLU A 19 -7.18 17.49 10.99
C GLU A 19 -5.76 17.21 11.44
N GLY A 20 -4.80 17.08 10.52
CA GLY A 20 -3.39 16.87 10.84
C GLY A 20 -2.98 15.40 11.04
N VAL A 21 -3.81 14.44 10.62
CA VAL A 21 -3.47 13.00 10.73
C VAL A 21 -2.54 12.61 9.58
N PRO A 22 -1.29 12.18 9.85
CA PRO A 22 -0.34 11.81 8.81
C PRO A 22 -0.61 10.40 8.26
N GLU A 23 -0.36 10.23 6.98
CA GLU A 23 -0.52 8.98 6.24
C GLU A 23 0.28 7.82 6.84
N LYS A 24 1.53 8.08 7.24
CA LYS A 24 2.48 7.05 7.69
C LYS A 24 1.97 6.15 8.82
N GLY A 25 1.17 6.69 9.74
CA GLY A 25 0.61 5.94 10.87
C GLY A 25 -0.55 5.05 10.44
N ILE A 26 -1.40 5.54 9.54
CA ILE A 26 -2.52 4.78 8.95
C ILE A 26 -1.98 3.59 8.16
N ASN A 27 -0.99 3.85 7.28
CA ASN A 27 -0.36 2.81 6.46
C ASN A 27 0.28 1.72 7.32
N LEU A 28 0.99 2.11 8.39
CA LEU A 28 1.63 1.15 9.31
C LEU A 28 0.62 0.27 10.04
N ASP A 29 -0.47 0.85 10.56
CA ASP A 29 -1.49 0.07 11.27
C ASP A 29 -2.20 -0.92 10.34
N ILE A 30 -2.54 -0.51 9.11
CA ILE A 30 -3.12 -1.40 8.09
C ILE A 30 -2.13 -2.52 7.75
N LEU A 31 -0.83 -2.20 7.55
CA LEU A 31 0.20 -3.19 7.26
C LEU A 31 0.31 -4.25 8.35
N LEU A 32 0.39 -3.84 9.63
CA LEU A 32 0.54 -4.77 10.74
C LEU A 32 -0.64 -5.73 10.85
N ARG A 33 -1.87 -5.23 10.69
CA ARG A 33 -3.09 -6.05 10.66
C ARG A 33 -3.12 -7.00 9.45
N LEU A 34 -2.72 -6.52 8.28
CA LEU A 34 -2.63 -7.34 7.07
C LEU A 34 -1.58 -8.45 7.20
N ARG A 35 -0.41 -8.13 7.75
CA ARG A 35 0.63 -9.12 8.06
C ARG A 35 0.07 -10.25 8.91
N ASP A 36 -0.55 -9.91 10.04
CA ASP A 36 -1.07 -10.90 10.99
C ASP A 36 -2.16 -11.78 10.33
N LEU A 37 -3.04 -11.21 9.51
CA LEU A 37 -4.04 -11.96 8.73
C LEU A 37 -3.40 -12.91 7.72
N LEU A 38 -2.37 -12.47 7.01
CA LEU A 38 -1.65 -13.29 6.05
C LEU A 38 -0.91 -14.44 6.74
N GLU A 39 -0.17 -14.17 7.81
CA GLU A 39 0.62 -15.17 8.55
C GLU A 39 -0.28 -16.26 9.17
N ILE A 40 -1.40 -15.89 9.80
CA ILE A 40 -2.38 -16.87 10.35
C ILE A 40 -2.94 -17.78 9.24
N ASN A 41 -3.05 -17.28 8.02
CA ASN A 41 -3.53 -18.05 6.86
C ASN A 41 -2.41 -18.73 6.06
N GLY A 42 -1.21 -18.86 6.63
CA GLY A 42 -0.11 -19.66 6.11
C GLY A 42 0.74 -18.99 5.02
N TYR A 43 0.65 -17.68 4.86
CA TYR A 43 1.57 -16.95 4.01
C TYR A 43 2.87 -16.63 4.74
N GLU A 44 3.98 -16.71 4.04
CA GLU A 44 5.22 -16.09 4.49
C GLU A 44 5.14 -14.59 4.17
N VAL A 45 5.41 -13.73 5.16
CA VAL A 45 5.29 -12.27 5.01
C VAL A 45 6.59 -11.58 5.40
N LYS A 46 7.03 -10.66 4.57
CA LYS A 46 8.10 -9.70 4.90
C LYS A 46 7.57 -8.28 4.80
N VAL A 47 7.90 -7.44 5.75
CA VAL A 47 7.47 -6.04 5.81
C VAL A 47 8.66 -5.10 5.70
N THR A 48 8.48 -3.95 5.06
CA THR A 48 9.55 -2.94 4.93
C THR A 48 9.87 -2.27 6.26
N ARG A 49 8.86 -2.04 7.09
CA ARG A 49 8.98 -1.56 8.47
C ARG A 49 7.83 -2.06 9.32
N ASP A 50 8.07 -2.18 10.60
CA ASP A 50 7.11 -2.60 11.64
C ASP A 50 6.93 -1.55 12.75
N THR A 51 7.65 -0.45 12.65
CA THR A 51 7.60 0.70 13.56
C THR A 51 7.61 2.01 12.78
N ASP A 52 7.38 3.15 13.46
CA ASP A 52 7.49 4.47 12.85
C ASP A 52 8.94 4.88 12.63
N ARG A 53 9.56 4.35 11.60
CA ARG A 53 10.93 4.65 11.17
C ARG A 53 11.06 4.71 9.66
N SER A 54 12.03 5.49 9.18
CA SER A 54 12.58 5.34 7.84
C SER A 54 13.58 4.18 7.82
N ILE A 55 13.76 3.57 6.67
CA ILE A 55 14.71 2.47 6.46
C ILE A 55 15.91 2.89 5.60
N HIS A 56 16.23 4.20 5.55
CA HIS A 56 17.42 4.70 4.89
C HIS A 56 18.71 4.20 5.57
N ASP A 57 19.82 4.19 4.85
CA ASP A 57 21.11 3.76 5.37
C ASP A 57 21.61 4.69 6.47
N GLU A 58 22.30 4.10 7.45
CA GLU A 58 22.90 4.84 8.55
C GLU A 58 23.92 5.87 8.03
N GLY A 59 23.99 7.03 8.70
CA GLY A 59 24.96 8.09 8.40
C GLY A 59 24.53 9.07 7.32
N ILE A 60 23.41 8.86 6.64
CA ILE A 60 22.85 9.82 5.68
C ILE A 60 22.18 10.95 6.44
N VAL A 61 22.60 12.20 6.18
CA VAL A 61 22.18 13.38 6.96
C VAL A 61 21.11 14.22 6.23
N GLY A 62 21.18 14.35 4.90
CA GLY A 62 20.23 15.17 4.13
C GLY A 62 18.85 14.52 4.02
N ILE A 63 17.77 15.28 4.18
CA ILE A 63 16.39 14.75 4.10
C ILE A 63 16.10 14.16 2.71
N ALA A 64 16.54 14.82 1.65
CA ALA A 64 16.33 14.33 0.28
C ALA A 64 17.09 13.03 0.04
N GLU A 65 18.34 12.96 0.52
CA GLU A 65 19.20 11.79 0.42
C GLU A 65 18.66 10.63 1.27
N GLN A 66 18.14 10.91 2.47
CA GLN A 66 17.46 9.91 3.30
C GLN A 66 16.23 9.33 2.60
N LYS A 67 15.39 10.18 1.98
CA LYS A 67 14.23 9.71 1.22
C LYS A 67 14.62 8.87 0.01
N SER A 68 15.69 9.23 -0.69
CA SER A 68 16.20 8.44 -1.82
C SER A 68 16.68 7.06 -1.36
N SER A 69 17.53 7.02 -0.33
CA SER A 69 18.03 5.75 0.25
C SER A 69 16.90 4.88 0.81
N ASP A 70 15.92 5.48 1.49
CA ASP A 70 14.74 4.76 1.99
C ASP A 70 13.98 4.07 0.84
N MET A 71 13.78 4.78 -0.27
CA MET A 71 13.08 4.25 -1.43
C MET A 71 13.88 3.14 -2.14
N ASP A 72 15.20 3.32 -2.27
CA ASP A 72 16.08 2.30 -2.84
C ASP A 72 16.10 1.02 -2.00
N ASN A 73 16.11 1.15 -0.67
CA ASN A 73 16.07 0.01 0.25
C ASN A 73 14.72 -0.72 0.19
N ARG A 74 13.58 0.00 0.04
CA ARG A 74 12.27 -0.63 -0.21
C ARG A 74 12.25 -1.42 -1.50
N LEU A 75 12.82 -0.87 -2.57
CA LEU A 75 12.91 -1.55 -3.86
C LEU A 75 13.81 -2.80 -3.76
N ALA A 76 14.93 -2.72 -3.05
CA ALA A 76 15.79 -3.88 -2.81
C ALA A 76 15.04 -5.01 -2.08
N ILE A 77 14.22 -4.67 -1.07
CA ILE A 77 13.37 -5.66 -0.38
C ILE A 77 12.36 -6.28 -1.35
N PHE A 78 11.69 -5.50 -2.18
CA PHE A 78 10.69 -6.01 -3.13
C PHE A 78 11.28 -6.93 -4.20
N ASN A 79 12.55 -6.72 -4.55
CA ASN A 79 13.26 -7.52 -5.55
C ASN A 79 14.20 -8.58 -4.94
N GLU A 80 14.17 -8.79 -3.60
CA GLU A 80 15.05 -9.74 -2.91
C GLU A 80 14.80 -11.20 -3.34
N THR A 81 13.55 -11.54 -3.62
CA THR A 81 13.14 -12.92 -3.95
C THR A 81 12.18 -12.91 -5.13
N ASP A 82 12.48 -13.68 -6.17
CA ASP A 82 11.63 -13.83 -7.34
C ASP A 82 10.29 -14.48 -7.02
N ASN A 83 9.26 -14.09 -7.77
CA ASN A 83 7.89 -14.62 -7.67
C ASN A 83 7.18 -14.35 -6.32
N ALA A 84 7.65 -13.40 -5.55
CA ALA A 84 6.90 -12.86 -4.42
C ALA A 84 5.75 -11.97 -4.92
N LEU A 85 4.74 -11.74 -4.07
CA LEU A 85 3.74 -10.69 -4.30
C LEU A 85 4.17 -9.45 -3.54
N CYS A 86 4.07 -8.28 -4.16
CA CYS A 86 4.46 -7.02 -3.56
C CYS A 86 3.26 -6.07 -3.48
N LEU A 87 2.99 -5.55 -2.29
CA LEU A 87 1.92 -4.61 -2.02
C LEU A 87 2.45 -3.42 -1.24
N SER A 88 2.31 -2.20 -1.78
CA SER A 88 2.58 -0.95 -1.07
C SER A 88 1.26 -0.29 -0.68
N ILE A 89 1.09 0.05 0.60
CA ILE A 89 -0.16 0.56 1.18
C ILE A 89 -0.05 2.07 1.36
N HIS A 90 -0.90 2.82 0.68
CA HIS A 90 -0.93 4.27 0.66
C HIS A 90 -2.30 4.85 0.96
N GLN A 91 -2.32 6.15 1.30
CA GLN A 91 -3.52 6.97 1.31
C GLN A 91 -3.34 8.13 0.33
N ASN A 92 -4.37 8.36 -0.47
CA ASN A 92 -4.35 9.36 -1.53
C ASN A 92 -4.61 10.78 -1.00
N GLN A 93 -4.18 11.77 -1.77
CA GLN A 93 -4.49 13.18 -1.55
C GLN A 93 -4.72 13.87 -2.88
N PHE A 94 -5.73 14.74 -2.94
CA PHE A 94 -6.00 15.58 -4.10
C PHE A 94 -6.48 16.98 -3.68
N THR A 95 -6.33 17.96 -4.55
CA THR A 95 -6.72 19.35 -4.26
C THR A 95 -8.22 19.56 -4.10
N ASP A 96 -9.04 18.73 -4.77
CA ASP A 96 -10.50 18.77 -4.65
C ASP A 96 -10.95 17.63 -3.70
N ALA A 97 -11.45 18.04 -2.54
CA ALA A 97 -11.88 17.14 -1.46
C ALA A 97 -13.07 16.22 -1.79
N LYS A 98 -13.73 16.43 -2.93
CA LYS A 98 -14.84 15.55 -3.37
C LYS A 98 -14.38 14.16 -3.82
N TYR A 99 -13.09 14.01 -4.20
CA TYR A 99 -12.59 12.72 -4.65
C TYR A 99 -12.49 11.73 -3.50
N SER A 100 -12.96 10.51 -3.75
CA SER A 100 -13.03 9.41 -2.79
C SER A 100 -12.82 8.07 -3.48
N GLY A 101 -12.67 7.01 -2.70
CA GLY A 101 -12.61 5.63 -3.12
C GLY A 101 -11.19 5.12 -3.40
N ALA A 102 -10.94 3.90 -2.99
CA ALA A 102 -9.68 3.21 -3.21
C ALA A 102 -9.38 3.02 -4.70
N GLN A 103 -8.10 3.09 -5.06
CA GLN A 103 -7.62 2.87 -6.42
C GLN A 103 -6.31 2.09 -6.42
N MET A 104 -6.26 1.02 -7.21
CA MET A 104 -5.06 0.19 -7.35
C MET A 104 -4.24 0.61 -8.56
N PHE A 105 -2.94 0.86 -8.33
CA PHE A 105 -1.95 1.10 -9.38
C PHE A 105 -1.08 -0.14 -9.51
N TYR A 106 -0.82 -0.58 -10.74
CA TYR A 106 -0.08 -1.81 -10.99
C TYR A 106 1.17 -1.59 -11.84
N SER A 107 2.20 -2.37 -11.57
CA SER A 107 3.45 -2.37 -12.34
C SER A 107 3.26 -3.02 -13.71
N ASN A 108 3.96 -2.48 -14.72
CA ASN A 108 4.05 -3.10 -16.05
C ASN A 108 5.23 -4.08 -16.19
N SER A 109 6.12 -4.13 -15.22
CA SER A 109 7.30 -5.01 -15.25
C SER A 109 6.92 -6.49 -15.11
N ASN A 110 5.76 -6.80 -14.50
CA ASN A 110 5.30 -8.17 -14.31
C ASN A 110 3.83 -8.33 -14.75
N LYS A 111 3.60 -9.27 -15.66
CA LYS A 111 2.29 -9.56 -16.23
C LYS A 111 1.19 -9.94 -15.21
N ASN A 112 1.57 -10.35 -14.02
CA ASN A 112 0.64 -10.72 -12.95
C ASN A 112 0.17 -9.53 -12.12
N SER A 113 0.82 -8.36 -12.23
CA SER A 113 0.48 -7.16 -11.45
C SER A 113 -0.94 -6.67 -11.74
N GLU A 114 -1.34 -6.68 -13.01
CA GLU A 114 -2.70 -6.26 -13.39
C GLU A 114 -3.77 -7.18 -12.79
N ALA A 115 -3.55 -8.50 -12.82
CA ALA A 115 -4.50 -9.47 -12.26
C ALA A 115 -4.62 -9.32 -10.72
N LEU A 116 -3.51 -9.05 -10.03
CA LEU A 116 -3.51 -8.74 -8.60
C LEU A 116 -4.27 -7.44 -8.31
N ALA A 117 -4.03 -6.38 -9.08
CA ALA A 117 -4.73 -5.11 -8.93
C ALA A 117 -6.25 -5.25 -9.14
N ARG A 118 -6.68 -6.03 -10.14
CA ARG A 118 -8.11 -6.32 -10.37
C ARG A 118 -8.75 -7.06 -9.21
N ALA A 119 -8.07 -8.04 -8.63
CA ALA A 119 -8.56 -8.79 -7.48
C ALA A 119 -8.75 -7.86 -6.27
N LEU A 120 -7.73 -7.03 -5.96
CA LEU A 120 -7.79 -6.06 -4.87
C LEU A 120 -8.91 -5.02 -5.09
N GLN A 121 -8.97 -4.40 -6.28
CA GLN A 121 -10.00 -3.40 -6.61
C GLN A 121 -11.42 -3.96 -6.50
N SER A 122 -11.63 -5.20 -6.95
CA SER A 122 -12.92 -5.89 -6.86
C SER A 122 -13.34 -6.06 -5.39
N ARG A 123 -12.42 -6.48 -4.53
CA ARG A 123 -12.73 -6.67 -3.09
C ARG A 123 -13.04 -5.36 -2.37
N PHE A 124 -12.39 -4.26 -2.73
CA PHE A 124 -12.78 -2.94 -2.19
C PHE A 124 -14.22 -2.58 -2.57
N ARG A 125 -14.64 -2.80 -3.81
CA ARG A 125 -16.03 -2.57 -4.25
C ARG A 125 -17.02 -3.48 -3.54
N GLU A 126 -16.70 -4.76 -3.42
CA GLU A 126 -17.63 -5.75 -2.89
C GLU A 126 -17.81 -5.67 -1.38
N LEU A 127 -16.74 -5.40 -0.64
CA LEU A 127 -16.73 -5.53 0.82
C LEU A 127 -16.78 -4.20 1.57
N LEU A 128 -16.26 -3.12 0.97
CA LEU A 128 -16.00 -1.90 1.71
C LEU A 128 -16.57 -0.63 1.07
N GLN A 129 -16.51 -0.53 -0.24
CA GLN A 129 -16.83 0.69 -0.98
C GLN A 129 -17.73 0.38 -2.20
N PRO A 130 -19.01 0.02 -2.00
CA PRO A 130 -19.88 -0.45 -3.09
C PRO A 130 -20.13 0.60 -4.19
N ASP A 131 -20.02 1.88 -3.85
CA ASP A 131 -20.19 2.99 -4.81
C ASP A 131 -18.86 3.38 -5.49
N ASN A 132 -17.76 2.71 -5.18
CA ASN A 132 -16.46 2.97 -5.78
C ASN A 132 -16.40 2.45 -7.22
N ASN A 133 -16.40 3.38 -8.18
CA ASN A 133 -16.31 3.08 -9.62
C ASN A 133 -14.94 3.33 -10.23
N ARG A 134 -13.89 3.54 -9.40
CA ARG A 134 -12.53 3.77 -9.89
C ARG A 134 -11.97 2.51 -10.54
N GLU A 135 -11.34 2.70 -11.70
CA GLU A 135 -10.64 1.62 -12.40
C GLU A 135 -9.18 1.53 -11.95
N ILE A 136 -8.61 0.32 -12.08
CA ILE A 136 -7.17 0.14 -11.87
C ILE A 136 -6.37 0.97 -12.87
N LYS A 137 -5.16 1.39 -12.50
CA LYS A 137 -4.29 2.19 -13.36
C LYS A 137 -2.89 1.59 -13.45
N LEU A 138 -2.30 1.68 -14.63
CA LEU A 138 -0.88 1.46 -14.81
C LEU A 138 -0.09 2.55 -14.09
N CYS A 139 0.93 2.18 -13.30
CA CYS A 139 1.80 3.15 -12.64
C CYS A 139 2.78 3.80 -13.63
N GLY A 140 3.03 5.08 -13.43
CA GLY A 140 4.11 5.80 -14.10
C GLY A 140 5.39 5.81 -13.25
N LYS A 141 6.46 6.42 -13.78
CA LYS A 141 7.77 6.51 -13.11
C LYS A 141 7.75 7.27 -11.78
N GLU A 142 6.78 8.13 -11.60
CA GLU A 142 6.54 8.88 -10.37
C GLU A 142 6.18 7.97 -9.18
N LEU A 143 5.65 6.78 -9.46
CA LEU A 143 5.38 5.75 -8.46
C LEU A 143 6.55 4.76 -8.40
N PHE A 144 7.71 5.26 -7.97
CA PHE A 144 9.02 4.63 -8.07
C PHE A 144 9.02 3.15 -7.69
N LEU A 145 8.59 2.82 -6.48
CA LEU A 145 8.60 1.44 -5.97
C LEU A 145 7.75 0.50 -6.85
N CYS A 146 6.54 0.94 -7.20
CA CYS A 146 5.65 0.17 -8.07
C CYS A 146 6.24 0.02 -9.47
N TYR A 147 6.82 1.09 -10.02
CA TYR A 147 7.33 1.11 -11.39
C TYR A 147 8.57 0.24 -11.60
N TYR A 148 9.52 0.27 -10.65
CA TYR A 148 10.82 -0.42 -10.78
C TYR A 148 10.84 -1.82 -10.14
N SER A 149 9.80 -2.23 -9.43
CA SER A 149 9.71 -3.59 -8.91
C SER A 149 9.58 -4.63 -10.03
N GLU A 150 10.32 -5.72 -9.94
CA GLU A 150 10.33 -6.81 -10.92
C GLU A 150 9.28 -7.89 -10.62
N ASN A 151 8.80 -7.94 -9.41
CA ASN A 151 7.76 -8.85 -8.95
C ASN A 151 6.33 -8.35 -9.29
N PRO A 152 5.30 -9.22 -9.22
CA PRO A 152 3.91 -8.77 -9.23
C PRO A 152 3.66 -7.72 -8.16
N THR A 153 3.49 -6.45 -8.56
CA THR A 153 3.45 -5.32 -7.64
C THR A 153 2.23 -4.45 -7.85
N VAL A 154 1.57 -4.11 -6.74
CA VAL A 154 0.46 -3.16 -6.68
C VAL A 154 0.72 -2.14 -5.58
N MET A 155 0.46 -0.88 -5.89
CA MET A 155 0.31 0.20 -4.93
C MET A 155 -1.18 0.42 -4.69
N ALA A 156 -1.61 0.24 -3.46
CA ALA A 156 -3.01 0.36 -3.05
C ALA A 156 -3.23 1.71 -2.36
N GLU A 157 -3.84 2.64 -3.07
CA GLU A 157 -4.40 3.86 -2.48
C GLU A 157 -5.75 3.50 -1.86
N CYS A 158 -5.80 3.38 -0.53
CA CYS A 158 -6.96 2.80 0.16
C CYS A 158 -8.13 3.79 0.35
N GLY A 159 -7.86 5.09 0.25
CA GLY A 159 -8.82 6.18 0.35
C GLY A 159 -8.11 7.53 0.30
N PHE A 160 -8.87 8.62 0.36
CA PHE A 160 -8.34 9.98 0.27
C PHE A 160 -8.31 10.66 1.63
N LEU A 161 -7.12 11.06 2.11
CA LEU A 161 -6.99 11.89 3.31
C LEU A 161 -7.44 13.35 3.08
N SER A 162 -7.55 13.78 1.82
CA SER A 162 -8.16 15.06 1.46
C SER A 162 -9.68 15.06 1.49
N ASN A 163 -10.32 13.90 1.52
CA ASN A 163 -11.77 13.77 1.67
C ASN A 163 -12.11 13.64 3.16
N PRO A 164 -12.93 14.56 3.75
CA PRO A 164 -13.20 14.55 5.20
C PRO A 164 -13.87 13.27 5.70
N GLU A 165 -14.76 12.67 4.92
CA GLU A 165 -15.45 11.44 5.31
C GLU A 165 -14.49 10.24 5.33
N GLU A 166 -13.69 10.08 4.27
CA GLU A 166 -12.69 9.00 4.22
C GLU A 166 -11.58 9.21 5.26
N ALA A 167 -11.11 10.45 5.48
CA ALA A 167 -10.13 10.76 6.51
C ALA A 167 -10.66 10.41 7.90
N ALA A 168 -11.92 10.72 8.19
CA ALA A 168 -12.56 10.34 9.45
C ALA A 168 -12.64 8.81 9.62
N MET A 169 -13.04 8.08 8.58
CA MET A 169 -13.08 6.61 8.60
C MET A 169 -11.69 6.01 8.79
N LEU A 170 -10.70 6.43 8.01
CA LEU A 170 -9.31 5.95 8.07
C LEU A 170 -8.65 6.23 9.43
N SER A 171 -9.11 7.23 10.16
CA SER A 171 -8.65 7.55 11.52
C SER A 171 -9.18 6.57 12.58
N THR A 172 -10.15 5.71 12.26
CA THR A 172 -10.69 4.69 13.17
C THR A 172 -10.01 3.34 13.01
N GLU A 173 -9.81 2.63 14.12
CA GLU A 173 -9.26 1.25 14.10
C GLU A 173 -10.17 0.30 13.32
N ASP A 174 -11.48 0.36 13.54
CA ASP A 174 -12.47 -0.51 12.88
C ASP A 174 -12.38 -0.43 11.35
N TYR A 175 -12.24 0.77 10.80
CA TYR A 175 -12.12 0.91 9.34
C TYR A 175 -10.78 0.42 8.81
N ARG A 176 -9.66 0.66 9.52
CA ARG A 176 -8.34 0.14 9.13
C ARG A 176 -8.29 -1.39 9.18
N GLU A 177 -8.96 -2.01 10.15
CA GLU A 177 -9.13 -3.47 10.20
C GLU A 177 -9.90 -4.00 8.98
N LYS A 178 -11.01 -3.33 8.61
CA LYS A 178 -11.77 -3.66 7.39
C LYS A 178 -10.94 -3.50 6.12
N VAL A 179 -10.12 -2.44 6.03
CA VAL A 179 -9.19 -2.24 4.92
C VAL A 179 -8.18 -3.39 4.85
N ALA A 180 -7.55 -3.74 5.97
CA ALA A 180 -6.59 -4.85 6.03
C ALA A 180 -7.23 -6.19 5.62
N PHE A 181 -8.44 -6.49 6.09
CA PHE A 181 -9.19 -7.68 5.70
C PHE A 181 -9.54 -7.67 4.20
N THR A 182 -9.90 -6.51 3.65
CA THR A 182 -10.20 -6.36 2.21
C THR A 182 -8.96 -6.63 1.36
N LEU A 183 -7.80 -6.11 1.75
CA LEU A 183 -6.52 -6.39 1.09
C LEU A 183 -6.15 -7.88 1.17
N TYR A 184 -6.29 -8.50 2.35
CA TYR A 184 -6.08 -9.93 2.54
C TYR A 184 -6.95 -10.76 1.60
N THR A 185 -8.25 -10.48 1.52
CA THR A 185 -9.16 -11.24 0.64
C THR A 185 -8.80 -11.08 -0.83
N GLY A 186 -8.36 -9.90 -1.26
CA GLY A 186 -7.91 -9.66 -2.64
C GLY A 186 -6.64 -10.45 -2.99
N ILE A 187 -5.66 -10.50 -2.08
CA ILE A 187 -4.45 -11.33 -2.24
C ILE A 187 -4.83 -12.81 -2.30
N SER A 188 -5.67 -13.27 -1.38
CA SER A 188 -6.12 -14.67 -1.32
C SER A 188 -6.85 -15.10 -2.59
N ASP A 189 -7.73 -14.27 -3.12
CA ASP A 189 -8.42 -14.53 -4.40
C ASP A 189 -7.45 -14.65 -5.56
N PHE A 190 -6.47 -13.74 -5.64
CA PHE A 190 -5.47 -13.80 -6.69
C PHE A 190 -4.65 -15.09 -6.63
N VAL A 191 -4.21 -15.50 -5.45
CA VAL A 191 -3.43 -16.73 -5.25
C VAL A 191 -4.24 -17.97 -5.59
N ASN A 192 -5.52 -18.01 -5.18
CA ASN A 192 -6.40 -19.16 -5.40
C ASN A 192 -6.84 -19.32 -6.87
N ARG A 193 -6.90 -18.24 -7.65
CA ARG A 193 -7.18 -18.31 -9.10
C ARG A 193 -6.04 -18.91 -9.93
N LYS A 194 -4.84 -19.00 -9.35
CA LYS A 194 -3.65 -19.59 -10.00
C LYS A 194 -3.51 -21.11 -9.75
N LYS A 195 -4.33 -21.66 -8.87
CA LYS A 195 -4.42 -23.10 -8.63
C LYS A 195 -5.49 -23.72 -9.52
#